data_f17912c1ff6e94bcdf6c4a24a61993de
#
_entry.id   f17912c1ff6e94bcdf6c4a24a61993de
#
_cell.length_a   1.000
_cell.length_b   1.000
_cell.length_c   1.000
_cell.angle_alpha   90.00
_cell.angle_beta   90.00
_cell.angle_gamma   90.00
#
_symmetry.space_group_name_H-M   'P 1'
#
loop_
_entity.id
_entity.type
_entity.pdbx_description
1 polymer ?
#
loop_
_entity_poly.entity_id
_entity_poly.type
_entity_poly.pdbx_seq_one_letter_code
_entity_poly.pdbx_strand_id
1 'polypeptide(L)'
;MKKVIMLMAAAALMVSCGNSSEKMKQLAKENLELSVDYPKQLQVMAVSEPDSAFGTGYFNQKEVMGMMQTMKVVTDTIMRRTGNMSRFNPADHYVVSLAERQMRSMAELRTLIAAGGRKGEFSGWKVKIDYQCVDANGIPYKAERWCFIDKEGKQVYKSFELPIP
;
A
#
# COMPACT_ATOMS: atom_id res chain seq x y z
N MET A 1 -10.38 43.45 -18.41
CA MET A 1 -11.26 42.72 -17.48
C MET A 1 -11.37 41.23 -17.81
N LYS A 2 -11.52 40.79 -19.08
CA LYS A 2 -11.63 39.34 -19.44
C LYS A 2 -10.38 38.49 -19.06
N LYS A 3 -9.15 39.03 -19.13
CA LYS A 3 -7.91 38.31 -18.81
C LYS A 3 -7.71 38.05 -17.30
N VAL A 4 -8.22 38.92 -16.44
CA VAL A 4 -8.13 38.78 -14.97
C VAL A 4 -9.10 37.70 -14.48
N ILE A 5 -10.27 37.57 -15.07
CA ILE A 5 -11.26 36.55 -14.73
C ILE A 5 -10.73 35.13 -15.09
N MET A 6 -9.99 35.02 -16.21
CA MET A 6 -9.41 33.74 -16.62
C MET A 6 -8.29 33.27 -15.71
N LEU A 7 -7.51 34.21 -15.13
CA LEU A 7 -6.44 33.88 -14.16
C LEU A 7 -7.01 33.42 -12.81
N MET A 8 -8.13 34.00 -12.36
CA MET A 8 -8.81 33.56 -11.12
C MET A 8 -9.46 32.18 -11.26
N ALA A 9 -10.02 31.85 -12.44
CA ALA A 9 -10.58 30.53 -12.68
C ALA A 9 -9.52 29.42 -12.66
N ALA A 10 -8.32 29.68 -13.18
CA ALA A 10 -7.21 28.73 -13.15
C ALA A 10 -6.66 28.52 -11.73
N ALA A 11 -6.61 29.55 -10.88
CA ALA A 11 -6.21 29.45 -9.49
C ALA A 11 -7.21 28.66 -8.64
N ALA A 12 -8.53 28.80 -8.90
CA ALA A 12 -9.56 28.06 -8.18
C ALA A 12 -9.53 26.55 -8.50
N LEU A 13 -9.14 26.16 -9.70
CA LEU A 13 -8.99 24.74 -10.08
C LEU A 13 -7.79 24.08 -9.40
N MET A 14 -6.71 24.80 -9.17
CA MET A 14 -5.52 24.27 -8.49
C MET A 14 -5.76 24.05 -6.99
N VAL A 15 -6.51 24.91 -6.32
CA VAL A 15 -6.86 24.77 -4.90
C VAL A 15 -7.82 23.60 -4.68
N SER A 16 -8.73 23.32 -5.61
CA SER A 16 -9.66 22.19 -5.53
C SER A 16 -8.94 20.83 -5.66
N CYS A 17 -7.91 20.75 -6.49
CA CYS A 17 -7.16 19.50 -6.70
C CYS A 17 -6.28 19.15 -5.49
N GLY A 18 -5.67 20.12 -4.82
CA GLY A 18 -4.87 19.91 -3.61
C GLY A 18 -5.69 19.37 -2.43
N ASN A 19 -6.90 19.89 -2.24
CA ASN A 19 -7.81 19.41 -1.18
C ASN A 19 -8.27 17.96 -1.40
N SER A 20 -8.45 17.54 -2.65
CA SER A 20 -8.84 16.16 -2.97
C SER A 20 -7.71 15.16 -2.70
N SER A 21 -6.47 15.49 -3.06
CA SER A 21 -5.30 14.64 -2.80
C SER A 21 -5.09 14.43 -1.30
N GLU A 22 -5.06 15.49 -0.51
CA GLU A 22 -4.87 15.39 0.94
C GLU A 22 -6.00 14.60 1.62
N LYS A 23 -7.24 14.75 1.16
CA LYS A 23 -8.36 13.96 1.65
C LYS A 23 -8.16 12.47 1.39
N MET A 24 -7.72 12.08 0.19
CA MET A 24 -7.45 10.68 -0.13
C MET A 24 -6.29 10.11 0.68
N LYS A 25 -5.22 10.89 0.91
CA LYS A 25 -4.12 10.49 1.81
C LYS A 25 -4.61 10.29 3.24
N GLN A 26 -5.49 11.17 3.72
CA GLN A 26 -6.07 11.05 5.05
C GLN A 26 -6.95 9.81 5.18
N LEU A 27 -7.82 9.52 4.21
CA LEU A 27 -8.62 8.28 4.17
C LEU A 27 -7.73 7.03 4.20
N ALA A 28 -6.62 7.04 3.48
CA ALA A 28 -5.67 5.92 3.46
C ALA A 28 -5.01 5.73 4.83
N LYS A 29 -4.62 6.82 5.53
CA LYS A 29 -4.06 6.77 6.88
C LYS A 29 -5.06 6.23 7.90
N GLU A 30 -6.31 6.71 7.87
CA GLU A 30 -7.39 6.23 8.73
C GLU A 30 -7.65 4.73 8.51
N ASN A 31 -7.65 4.26 7.26
CA ASN A 31 -7.76 2.85 6.94
C ASN A 31 -6.58 2.03 7.49
N LEU A 32 -5.36 2.57 7.42
CA LEU A 32 -4.18 1.93 8.00
C LEU A 32 -4.30 1.83 9.52
N GLU A 33 -4.66 2.89 10.21
CA GLU A 33 -4.84 2.92 11.68
C GLU A 33 -5.85 1.88 12.16
N LEU A 34 -6.94 1.68 11.41
CA LEU A 34 -7.96 0.66 11.70
C LEU A 34 -7.50 -0.78 11.43
N SER A 35 -6.42 -0.96 10.67
CA SER A 35 -5.95 -2.28 10.21
C SER A 35 -4.76 -2.83 10.99
N VAL A 36 -4.11 -2.02 11.83
CA VAL A 36 -2.96 -2.45 12.65
C VAL A 36 -3.39 -2.81 14.07
N ASP A 37 -2.68 -3.75 14.68
CA ASP A 37 -2.99 -4.23 16.04
C ASP A 37 -2.78 -3.16 17.12
N TYR A 38 -1.75 -2.33 16.95
CA TYR A 38 -1.38 -1.28 17.90
C TYR A 38 -1.27 0.10 17.23
N PRO A 39 -2.40 0.80 16.97
CA PRO A 39 -2.38 2.12 16.29
C PRO A 39 -1.50 3.17 17.00
N LYS A 40 -1.36 3.08 18.33
CA LYS A 40 -0.51 3.99 19.10
C LYS A 40 1.00 3.80 18.84
N GLN A 41 1.39 2.66 18.28
CA GLN A 41 2.77 2.33 17.91
C GLN A 41 3.01 2.43 16.40
N LEU A 42 2.00 2.84 15.64
CA LEU A 42 2.10 3.07 14.22
C LEU A 42 2.98 4.29 13.93
N GLN A 43 3.96 4.11 13.06
CA GLN A 43 4.80 5.19 12.53
C GLN A 43 4.69 5.19 11.01
N VAL A 44 4.06 6.21 10.47
CA VAL A 44 3.97 6.45 9.03
C VAL A 44 5.29 7.04 8.56
N MET A 45 5.97 6.36 7.65
CA MET A 45 7.27 6.74 7.10
C MET A 45 7.12 7.62 5.85
N ALA A 46 6.22 7.22 4.95
CA ALA A 46 5.93 7.95 3.72
C ALA A 46 4.49 7.68 3.27
N VAL A 47 3.91 8.64 2.56
CA VAL A 47 2.62 8.51 1.88
C VAL A 47 2.78 9.00 0.47
N SER A 48 2.41 8.19 -0.52
CA SER A 48 2.48 8.58 -1.93
C SER A 48 1.40 9.61 -2.27
N GLU A 49 1.61 10.34 -3.36
CA GLU A 49 0.49 11.02 -4.02
C GLU A 49 -0.51 9.99 -4.53
N PRO A 50 -1.82 10.32 -4.54
CA PRO A 50 -2.83 9.47 -5.17
C PRO A 50 -2.50 9.28 -6.65
N ASP A 51 -2.48 8.02 -7.09
CA ASP A 51 -2.31 7.64 -8.49
C ASP A 51 -3.57 6.96 -8.99
N SER A 52 -3.88 7.13 -10.29
CA SER A 52 -5.07 6.56 -10.90
C SER A 52 -4.96 5.06 -11.09
N ALA A 53 -6.05 4.34 -10.79
CA ALA A 53 -6.20 2.91 -11.04
C ALA A 53 -7.18 2.67 -12.20
N PHE A 54 -6.94 1.64 -12.99
CA PHE A 54 -7.73 1.31 -14.18
C PHE A 54 -8.11 -0.17 -14.20
N GLY A 55 -9.37 -0.45 -14.51
CA GLY A 55 -9.89 -1.81 -14.57
C GLY A 55 -9.79 -2.54 -13.24
N THR A 56 -9.63 -3.86 -13.29
CA THR A 56 -9.50 -4.73 -12.11
C THR A 56 -8.05 -5.02 -11.72
N GLY A 57 -7.10 -4.58 -12.55
CA GLY A 57 -5.67 -4.87 -12.37
C GLY A 57 -4.94 -3.95 -11.39
N TYR A 58 -5.50 -2.81 -11.05
CA TYR A 58 -5.02 -1.78 -10.14
C TYR A 58 -3.55 -1.36 -10.31
N PHE A 59 -2.64 -2.28 -10.59
CA PHE A 59 -1.19 -2.07 -10.65
C PHE A 59 -0.69 -2.02 -12.10
N ASN A 60 0.19 -1.09 -12.37
CA ASN A 60 0.96 -1.08 -13.61
C ASN A 60 2.15 -2.08 -13.53
N GLN A 61 2.80 -2.34 -14.67
CA GLN A 61 3.89 -3.31 -14.74
C GLN A 61 5.08 -2.96 -13.83
N LYS A 62 5.42 -1.68 -13.70
CA LYS A 62 6.53 -1.22 -12.85
C LYS A 62 6.24 -1.48 -11.38
N GLU A 63 5.02 -1.24 -10.95
CA GLU A 63 4.58 -1.52 -9.58
C GLU A 63 4.60 -3.01 -9.27
N VAL A 64 4.07 -3.84 -10.18
CA VAL A 64 4.12 -5.30 -10.03
C VAL A 64 5.57 -5.80 -9.93
N MET A 65 6.47 -5.31 -10.78
CA MET A 65 7.89 -5.68 -10.72
C MET A 65 8.52 -5.24 -9.39
N GLY A 66 8.22 -4.03 -8.90
CA GLY A 66 8.69 -3.54 -7.60
C GLY A 66 8.22 -4.44 -6.44
N MET A 67 6.93 -4.79 -6.41
CA MET A 67 6.38 -5.71 -5.41
C MET A 67 7.04 -7.09 -5.46
N MET A 68 7.24 -7.65 -6.65
CA MET A 68 7.93 -8.93 -6.83
C MET A 68 9.38 -8.88 -6.33
N GLN A 69 10.08 -7.77 -6.57
CA GLN A 69 11.42 -7.56 -6.04
C GLN A 69 11.42 -7.48 -4.50
N THR A 70 10.49 -6.76 -3.91
CA THR A 70 10.33 -6.69 -2.44
C THR A 70 10.06 -8.08 -1.86
N MET A 71 9.13 -8.83 -2.45
CA MET A 71 8.84 -10.21 -2.02
C MET A 71 10.06 -11.13 -2.14
N LYS A 72 10.88 -10.97 -3.17
CA LYS A 72 12.15 -11.70 -3.30
C LYS A 72 13.08 -11.37 -2.14
N VAL A 73 13.26 -10.11 -1.79
CA VAL A 73 14.11 -9.68 -0.66
C VAL A 73 13.61 -10.26 0.66
N VAL A 74 12.29 -10.31 0.88
CA VAL A 74 11.69 -10.97 2.06
C VAL A 74 12.04 -12.45 2.08
N THR A 75 11.84 -13.16 0.95
CA THR A 75 12.20 -14.58 0.83
C THR A 75 13.68 -14.80 1.13
N ASP A 76 14.57 -14.03 0.52
CA ASP A 76 16.02 -14.13 0.71
C ASP A 76 16.40 -13.87 2.18
N THR A 77 15.68 -12.98 2.87
CA THR A 77 15.89 -12.71 4.31
C THR A 77 15.47 -13.90 5.17
N ILE A 78 14.32 -14.50 4.92
CA ILE A 78 13.86 -15.71 5.61
C ILE A 78 14.83 -16.86 5.38
N MET A 79 15.21 -17.14 4.13
CA MET A 79 16.12 -18.23 3.77
C MET A 79 17.51 -18.07 4.41
N ARG A 80 18.04 -16.85 4.42
CA ARG A 80 19.33 -16.56 5.07
C ARG A 80 19.25 -16.79 6.59
N ARG A 81 18.20 -16.31 7.26
CA ARG A 81 18.04 -16.49 8.72
C ARG A 81 17.82 -17.94 9.13
N THR A 82 17.17 -18.72 8.27
CA THR A 82 16.86 -20.13 8.54
C THR A 82 17.89 -21.11 7.96
N GLY A 83 18.98 -20.62 7.37
CA GLY A 83 19.96 -21.47 6.68
C GLY A 83 19.32 -22.35 5.60
N ASN A 84 18.56 -21.77 4.69
CA ASN A 84 17.76 -22.44 3.67
C ASN A 84 16.78 -23.46 4.28
N MET A 85 16.08 -23.07 5.35
CA MET A 85 15.14 -23.87 6.14
C MET A 85 15.75 -25.00 6.98
N SER A 86 17.04 -25.31 6.84
CA SER A 86 17.70 -26.38 7.61
C SER A 86 17.83 -26.06 9.10
N ARG A 87 17.78 -24.79 9.48
CA ARG A 87 17.85 -24.28 10.86
C ARG A 87 16.61 -23.45 11.21
N PHE A 88 15.47 -23.81 10.66
CA PHE A 88 14.22 -23.13 11.02
C PHE A 88 13.92 -23.35 12.49
N ASN A 89 13.70 -22.25 13.22
CA ASN A 89 13.33 -22.26 14.63
C ASN A 89 11.96 -21.57 14.79
N PRO A 90 10.90 -22.28 15.18
CA PRO A 90 9.58 -21.68 15.44
C PRO A 90 9.57 -20.61 16.54
N ALA A 91 10.59 -20.58 17.40
CA ALA A 91 10.75 -19.56 18.44
C ALA A 91 11.40 -18.26 17.89
N ASP A 92 11.88 -18.23 16.66
CA ASP A 92 12.25 -16.99 15.98
C ASP A 92 10.97 -16.29 15.49
N HIS A 93 10.30 -15.62 16.41
CA HIS A 93 9.01 -14.96 16.16
C HIS A 93 9.08 -13.93 15.02
N TYR A 94 10.24 -13.27 14.81
CA TYR A 94 10.42 -12.35 13.70
C TYR A 94 10.31 -13.07 12.34
N VAL A 95 11.01 -14.20 12.19
CA VAL A 95 10.99 -14.99 10.96
C VAL A 95 9.59 -15.55 10.69
N VAL A 96 8.93 -16.05 11.74
CA VAL A 96 7.57 -16.60 11.65
C VAL A 96 6.59 -15.49 11.20
N SER A 97 6.58 -14.35 11.89
CA SER A 97 5.71 -13.21 11.53
C SER A 97 5.97 -12.71 10.11
N LEU A 98 7.24 -12.58 9.71
CA LEU A 98 7.61 -12.16 8.37
C LEU A 98 7.13 -13.15 7.30
N ALA A 99 7.27 -14.46 7.53
CA ALA A 99 6.83 -15.50 6.62
C ALA A 99 5.30 -15.52 6.47
N GLU A 100 4.56 -15.43 7.57
CA GLU A 100 3.10 -15.38 7.56
C GLU A 100 2.57 -14.17 6.80
N ARG A 101 3.17 -12.97 7.02
CA ARG A 101 2.81 -11.75 6.29
C ARG A 101 3.08 -11.90 4.79
N GLN A 102 4.22 -12.48 4.42
CA GLN A 102 4.56 -12.74 3.02
C GLN A 102 3.57 -13.72 2.37
N MET A 103 3.19 -14.79 3.05
CA MET A 103 2.21 -15.75 2.50
C MET A 103 0.86 -15.09 2.23
N ARG A 104 0.36 -14.26 3.15
CA ARG A 104 -0.87 -13.48 2.97
C ARG A 104 -0.75 -12.54 1.77
N SER A 105 0.33 -11.76 1.73
CA SER A 105 0.60 -10.82 0.62
C SER A 105 0.65 -11.52 -0.73
N MET A 106 1.29 -12.68 -0.83
CA MET A 106 1.36 -13.46 -2.06
C MET A 106 -0.01 -13.94 -2.53
N ALA A 107 -0.87 -14.40 -1.61
CA ALA A 107 -2.21 -14.84 -1.93
C ALA A 107 -3.07 -13.67 -2.46
N GLU A 108 -3.03 -12.53 -1.79
CA GLU A 108 -3.75 -11.33 -2.18
C GLU A 108 -3.24 -10.77 -3.52
N LEU A 109 -1.93 -10.67 -3.70
CA LEU A 109 -1.32 -10.16 -4.93
C LEU A 109 -1.65 -11.05 -6.14
N ARG A 110 -1.65 -12.38 -5.98
CA ARG A 110 -2.11 -13.29 -7.05
C ARG A 110 -3.52 -12.96 -7.50
N THR A 111 -4.43 -12.74 -6.56
CA THR A 111 -5.83 -12.39 -6.86
C THR A 111 -5.92 -11.05 -7.59
N LEU A 112 -5.16 -10.05 -7.15
CA LEU A 112 -5.13 -8.71 -7.75
C LEU A 112 -4.55 -8.73 -9.17
N ILE A 113 -3.49 -9.52 -9.41
CA ILE A 113 -2.86 -9.65 -10.74
C ILE A 113 -3.72 -10.50 -11.68
N ALA A 114 -4.29 -11.62 -11.19
CA ALA A 114 -5.12 -12.50 -12.00
C ALA A 114 -6.43 -11.85 -12.45
N ALA A 115 -7.00 -10.97 -11.62
CA ALA A 115 -8.18 -10.17 -11.98
C ALA A 115 -7.86 -9.09 -13.03
N GLY A 116 -6.57 -8.88 -13.38
CA GLY A 116 -6.12 -7.78 -14.18
C GLY A 116 -6.26 -7.93 -15.68
N GLY A 117 -7.27 -7.30 -16.24
CA GLY A 117 -7.14 -6.77 -17.60
C GLY A 117 -6.53 -5.38 -17.52
N ARG A 118 -5.32 -5.21 -18.01
CA ARG A 118 -4.55 -3.95 -17.99
C ARG A 118 -5.14 -2.82 -18.83
N LYS A 119 -6.32 -2.98 -19.39
CA LYS A 119 -7.07 -2.02 -20.19
C LYS A 119 -8.50 -2.04 -19.70
N GLY A 120 -8.86 -1.08 -18.91
CA GLY A 120 -10.22 -0.88 -18.42
C GLY A 120 -10.47 0.60 -18.21
N GLU A 121 -11.71 0.93 -17.91
CA GLU A 121 -12.09 2.27 -17.49
C GLU A 121 -11.40 2.64 -16.18
N PHE A 122 -11.31 3.92 -15.90
CA PHE A 122 -10.87 4.46 -14.63
C PHE A 122 -11.70 3.83 -13.50
N SER A 123 -11.05 3.18 -12.55
CA SER A 123 -11.68 2.45 -11.46
C SER A 123 -11.60 3.15 -10.11
N GLY A 124 -10.76 4.16 -9.98
CA GLY A 124 -10.54 4.93 -8.76
C GLY A 124 -9.08 5.31 -8.57
N TRP A 125 -8.68 5.45 -7.32
CA TRP A 125 -7.36 5.93 -6.93
C TRP A 125 -6.64 4.89 -6.09
N LYS A 126 -5.31 4.96 -6.06
CA LYS A 126 -4.48 4.17 -5.17
C LYS A 126 -3.50 5.08 -4.43
N VAL A 127 -3.32 4.82 -3.14
CA VAL A 127 -2.36 5.50 -2.27
C VAL A 127 -1.51 4.43 -1.59
N LYS A 128 -0.19 4.59 -1.65
CA LYS A 128 0.76 3.73 -0.95
C LYS A 128 1.23 4.42 0.33
N ILE A 129 1.29 3.68 1.43
CA ILE A 129 1.82 4.12 2.71
C ILE A 129 2.94 3.18 3.14
N ASP A 130 4.14 3.72 3.34
CA ASP A 130 5.24 3.01 3.97
C ASP A 130 5.17 3.26 5.47
N TYR A 131 5.19 2.20 6.28
CA TYR A 131 5.01 2.33 7.72
C TYR A 131 5.76 1.24 8.50
N GLN A 132 5.90 1.47 9.79
CA GLN A 132 6.31 0.47 10.75
C GLN A 132 5.32 0.43 11.92
N CYS A 133 5.15 -0.75 12.48
CA CYS A 133 4.27 -0.98 13.63
C CYS A 133 4.77 -2.22 14.41
N VAL A 134 4.02 -2.60 15.42
CA VAL A 134 4.22 -3.82 16.19
C VAL A 134 3.01 -4.72 15.99
N ASP A 135 3.21 -6.02 15.80
CA ASP A 135 2.12 -6.99 15.68
C ASP A 135 1.54 -7.41 17.04
N ALA A 136 0.47 -8.22 17.02
CA ALA A 136 -0.20 -8.70 18.22
C ALA A 136 0.70 -9.45 19.20
N ASN A 137 1.84 -9.98 18.74
CA ASN A 137 2.84 -10.67 19.54
C ASN A 137 3.97 -9.75 20.07
N GLY A 138 3.86 -8.44 19.83
CA GLY A 138 4.89 -7.49 20.21
C GLY A 138 6.09 -7.44 19.27
N ILE A 139 6.01 -8.03 18.06
CA ILE A 139 7.11 -8.09 17.10
C ILE A 139 7.08 -6.85 16.20
N PRO A 140 8.14 -6.04 16.17
CA PRO A 140 8.21 -4.90 15.27
C PRO A 140 8.36 -5.36 13.82
N TYR A 141 7.63 -4.69 12.93
CA TYR A 141 7.65 -4.95 11.49
C TYR A 141 7.55 -3.68 10.67
N LYS A 142 7.95 -3.77 9.40
CA LYS A 142 7.77 -2.75 8.39
C LYS A 142 6.92 -3.31 7.25
N ALA A 143 6.13 -2.46 6.64
CA ALA A 143 5.32 -2.84 5.49
C ALA A 143 4.96 -1.64 4.60
N GLU A 144 4.55 -1.94 3.38
CA GLU A 144 3.81 -1.04 2.50
C GLU A 144 2.31 -1.40 2.58
N ARG A 145 1.45 -0.41 2.78
CA ARG A 145 0.00 -0.56 2.63
C ARG A 145 -0.44 0.15 1.36
N TRP A 146 -1.08 -0.58 0.47
CA TRP A 146 -1.72 -0.05 -0.71
C TRP A 146 -3.22 0.07 -0.45
N CYS A 147 -3.75 1.28 -0.52
CA CYS A 147 -5.16 1.58 -0.33
C CYS A 147 -5.79 1.93 -1.67
N PHE A 148 -6.88 1.26 -2.02
CA PHE A 148 -7.68 1.52 -3.22
C PHE A 148 -8.92 2.30 -2.83
N ILE A 149 -9.06 3.48 -3.41
CA ILE A 149 -10.08 4.47 -3.11
C ILE A 149 -11.03 4.56 -4.30
N ASP A 150 -12.31 4.72 -4.04
CA ASP A 150 -13.34 4.84 -5.08
C ASP A 150 -13.10 6.01 -6.04
N LYS A 151 -13.85 6.04 -7.14
CA LYS A 151 -13.74 7.08 -8.19
C LYS A 151 -13.95 8.49 -7.64
N GLU A 152 -14.82 8.62 -6.67
CA GLU A 152 -15.21 9.89 -6.04
C GLU A 152 -14.20 10.35 -4.98
N GLY A 153 -13.22 9.52 -4.61
CA GLY A 153 -12.22 9.84 -3.57
C GLY A 153 -12.81 9.89 -2.16
N LYS A 154 -13.85 9.08 -1.87
CA LYS A 154 -14.63 9.16 -0.64
C LYS A 154 -14.39 8.02 0.34
N GLN A 155 -14.00 6.83 -0.14
CA GLN A 155 -13.83 5.66 0.72
C GLN A 155 -12.75 4.72 0.18
N VAL A 156 -12.04 4.10 1.12
CA VAL A 156 -11.17 2.95 0.81
C VAL A 156 -12.05 1.70 0.73
N TYR A 157 -12.13 1.08 -0.45
CA TYR A 157 -12.93 -0.12 -0.64
C TYR A 157 -12.12 -1.41 -0.59
N LYS A 158 -10.79 -1.30 -0.72
CA LYS A 158 -9.85 -2.41 -0.63
C LYS A 158 -8.50 -1.92 -0.17
N SER A 159 -7.78 -2.74 0.58
CA SER A 159 -6.36 -2.52 0.87
C SER A 159 -5.57 -3.81 0.79
N PHE A 160 -4.27 -3.67 0.60
CA PHE A 160 -3.31 -4.75 0.44
C PHE A 160 -2.03 -4.40 1.19
N GLU A 161 -1.45 -5.36 1.91
CA GLU A 161 -0.20 -5.18 2.63
C GLU A 161 0.93 -5.95 1.97
N LEU A 162 2.11 -5.34 1.87
CA LEU A 162 3.35 -5.95 1.42
C LEU A 162 4.40 -5.81 2.54
N PRO A 163 4.88 -6.90 3.15
CA PRO A 163 5.90 -6.82 4.18
C PRO A 163 7.24 -6.35 3.62
N ILE A 164 8.00 -5.60 4.42
CA ILE A 164 9.37 -5.17 4.16
C ILE A 164 10.25 -5.77 5.27
N PRO A 165 11.39 -6.42 4.94
CA PRO A 165 12.27 -7.03 5.93
C PRO A 165 13.11 -6.00 6.72
#